data_5e0dd717a94fec9c956002d6538871c6
#
_entry.id   5e0dd717a94fec9c956002d6538871c6
#
_cell.length_a   1.000
_cell.length_b   1.000
_cell.length_c   1.000
_cell.angle_alpha   90.00
_cell.angle_beta   90.00
_cell.angle_gamma   90.00
#
_symmetry.space_group_name_H-M   'P 1'
#
loop_
_entity.id
_entity.type
_entity.pdbx_description
1 polymer ?
#
loop_
_entity_poly.entity_id
_entity_poly.type
_entity_poly.pdbx_seq_one_letter_code
_entity_poly.pdbx_strand_id
1 'polypeptide(L)'
;MQIVKQSAGALFLAVLSFAAAAHPHSFISMKTELVADDAQISGLKMRWTMDEITSADLLYDAGDAKPGDEIWKKLAAEVMANVLSQHYFTEFWHNGQKVKFLNRPTTYGMARDGHQAVLTFILPLAQPQPLAGKKYTFATFDPSYYVDMSYAEDRDVTLPAALQKRCSIAVHTPKPSDETLNFAIALDKDDAPPEDMELGKQFAQQVTVKCQ
;
A
#
# COMPACT_ATOMS: atom_id res chain seq x y z
N MET A 1 -17.32 -60.34 44.59
CA MET A 1 -18.15 -59.40 43.78
C MET A 1 -17.45 -58.06 43.84
N GLN A 2 -16.58 -57.81 42.83
CA GLN A 2 -15.73 -56.56 42.77
C GLN A 2 -16.42 -55.56 41.82
N ILE A 3 -16.77 -54.41 42.35
CA ILE A 3 -17.33 -53.31 41.59
C ILE A 3 -16.16 -52.49 41.04
N VAL A 4 -15.96 -52.54 39.74
CA VAL A 4 -15.00 -51.70 39.01
C VAL A 4 -15.62 -50.31 38.84
N LYS A 5 -15.07 -49.32 39.53
CA LYS A 5 -15.38 -47.89 39.28
C LYS A 5 -14.65 -47.42 38.05
N GLN A 6 -15.37 -47.19 36.96
CA GLN A 6 -14.85 -46.51 35.77
C GLN A 6 -14.91 -45.01 36.04
N SER A 7 -13.74 -44.39 36.19
CA SER A 7 -13.57 -42.93 36.22
C SER A 7 -13.48 -42.43 34.78
N ALA A 8 -14.53 -41.82 34.29
CA ALA A 8 -14.53 -41.13 33.02
C ALA A 8 -13.78 -39.78 33.19
N GLY A 9 -12.53 -39.73 32.74
CA GLY A 9 -11.77 -38.52 32.65
C GLY A 9 -12.27 -37.64 31.48
N ALA A 10 -13.03 -36.62 31.77
CA ALA A 10 -13.38 -35.59 30.78
C ALA A 10 -12.13 -34.77 30.41
N LEU A 11 -11.58 -35.06 29.25
CA LEU A 11 -10.49 -34.26 28.67
C LEU A 11 -11.08 -32.95 28.17
N PHE A 12 -10.96 -31.88 28.93
CA PHE A 12 -11.36 -30.54 28.55
C PHE A 12 -10.34 -30.01 27.55
N LEU A 13 -10.58 -30.18 26.24
CA LEU A 13 -9.82 -29.50 25.20
C LEU A 13 -10.19 -28.01 25.25
N ALA A 14 -9.38 -27.22 25.92
CA ALA A 14 -9.41 -25.77 25.80
C ALA A 14 -8.96 -25.41 24.36
N VAL A 15 -9.91 -25.17 23.47
CA VAL A 15 -9.66 -24.59 22.15
C VAL A 15 -9.25 -23.13 22.43
N LEU A 16 -7.96 -22.87 22.40
CA LEU A 16 -7.42 -21.50 22.35
C LEU A 16 -7.79 -20.93 20.97
N SER A 17 -8.94 -20.26 20.91
CA SER A 17 -9.29 -19.42 19.77
C SER A 17 -8.28 -18.27 19.76
N PHE A 18 -7.24 -18.37 18.93
CA PHE A 18 -6.46 -17.20 18.56
C PHE A 18 -7.41 -16.30 17.77
N ALA A 19 -7.75 -15.14 18.32
CA ALA A 19 -8.36 -14.08 17.55
C ALA A 19 -7.37 -13.72 16.45
N ALA A 20 -7.61 -14.19 15.23
CA ALA A 20 -6.88 -13.73 14.07
C ALA A 20 -7.22 -12.24 13.92
N ALA A 21 -6.23 -11.36 14.07
CA ALA A 21 -6.39 -9.95 13.75
C ALA A 21 -6.88 -9.87 12.29
N ALA A 22 -8.04 -9.25 12.06
CA ALA A 22 -8.69 -9.36 10.78
C ALA A 22 -8.28 -8.27 9.78
N HIS A 23 -7.75 -7.14 10.22
CA HIS A 23 -7.20 -6.08 9.36
C HIS A 23 -5.79 -5.70 9.82
N PRO A 24 -4.84 -5.50 8.89
CA PRO A 24 -4.94 -5.68 7.43
C PRO A 24 -4.79 -7.14 6.99
N HIS A 25 -5.36 -7.49 5.82
CA HIS A 25 -5.28 -8.83 5.21
C HIS A 25 -4.20 -8.97 4.14
N SER A 26 -3.67 -7.86 3.65
CA SER A 26 -2.69 -7.76 2.59
C SER A 26 -1.68 -6.68 2.93
N PHE A 27 -0.43 -6.89 2.53
CA PHE A 27 0.66 -5.97 2.79
C PHE A 27 1.37 -5.61 1.50
N ILE A 28 1.57 -4.31 1.28
CA ILE A 28 2.31 -3.79 0.14
C ILE A 28 3.49 -2.96 0.65
N SER A 29 4.70 -3.43 0.38
CA SER A 29 5.91 -2.63 0.58
C SER A 29 6.10 -1.70 -0.60
N MET A 30 6.19 -0.40 -0.32
CA MET A 30 6.25 0.64 -1.34
C MET A 30 7.65 1.21 -1.53
N LYS A 31 7.97 1.57 -2.78
CA LYS A 31 9.03 2.53 -3.11
C LYS A 31 8.48 3.58 -4.06
N THR A 32 8.85 4.83 -3.83
CA THR A 32 8.38 5.95 -4.65
C THR A 32 9.56 6.82 -5.07
N GLU A 33 9.64 7.14 -6.35
CA GLU A 33 10.56 8.12 -6.90
C GLU A 33 9.73 9.30 -7.46
N LEU A 34 10.06 10.53 -7.06
CA LEU A 34 9.42 11.68 -7.65
C LEU A 34 9.82 11.81 -9.12
N VAL A 35 8.83 11.96 -9.99
CA VAL A 35 9.05 12.31 -11.39
C VAL A 35 9.07 13.84 -11.49
N ALA A 36 10.24 14.40 -11.68
CA ALA A 36 10.44 15.84 -11.65
C ALA A 36 11.63 16.24 -12.53
N ASP A 37 11.59 17.45 -13.06
CA ASP A 37 12.71 18.15 -13.63
C ASP A 37 13.23 19.22 -12.66
N ASP A 38 14.08 20.14 -13.16
CA ASP A 38 14.64 21.23 -12.33
C ASP A 38 13.62 22.26 -11.86
N ALA A 39 12.45 22.33 -12.46
CA ALA A 39 11.45 23.36 -12.21
C ALA A 39 10.19 22.84 -11.54
N GLN A 40 9.79 21.59 -11.82
CA GLN A 40 8.46 21.10 -11.45
C GLN A 40 8.41 19.61 -11.19
N ILE A 41 7.46 19.20 -10.34
CA ILE A 41 7.04 17.80 -10.15
C ILE A 41 5.95 17.50 -11.16
N SER A 42 6.10 16.43 -11.92
CA SER A 42 5.12 15.97 -12.91
C SER A 42 4.41 14.65 -12.53
N GLY A 43 4.88 13.95 -11.50
CA GLY A 43 4.26 12.70 -11.07
C GLY A 43 5.06 11.94 -10.01
N LEU A 44 4.60 10.71 -9.78
CA LEU A 44 5.24 9.75 -8.90
C LEU A 44 5.47 8.45 -9.67
N LYS A 45 6.66 7.88 -9.56
CA LYS A 45 6.95 6.53 -10.03
C LYS A 45 6.88 5.60 -8.84
N MET A 46 5.93 4.69 -8.88
CA MET A 46 5.59 3.78 -7.80
C MET A 46 6.11 2.38 -8.10
N ARG A 47 6.64 1.72 -7.08
CA ARG A 47 6.94 0.29 -7.07
C ARG A 47 6.25 -0.31 -5.84
N TRP A 48 5.32 -1.21 -6.06
CA TRP A 48 4.57 -1.91 -5.03
C TRP A 48 4.94 -3.38 -5.05
N THR A 49 5.52 -3.86 -3.97
CA THR A 49 5.85 -5.27 -3.77
C THR A 49 4.79 -5.86 -2.85
N MET A 50 3.98 -6.76 -3.37
CA MET A 50 2.92 -7.45 -2.65
C MET A 50 3.51 -8.55 -1.77
N ASP A 51 2.92 -8.82 -0.62
CA ASP A 51 3.31 -9.96 0.22
C ASP A 51 3.10 -11.29 -0.51
N GLU A 52 3.65 -12.38 0.03
CA GLU A 52 3.62 -13.70 -0.63
C GLU A 52 2.20 -14.25 -0.77
N ILE A 53 1.32 -14.00 0.21
CA ILE A 53 -0.07 -14.48 0.18
C ILE A 53 -0.85 -13.74 -0.91
N THR A 54 -0.77 -12.41 -0.92
CA THR A 54 -1.40 -11.56 -1.95
C THR A 54 -0.84 -11.87 -3.35
N SER A 55 0.42 -12.26 -3.45
CA SER A 55 1.07 -12.60 -4.72
C SER A 55 0.71 -13.98 -5.25
N ALA A 56 0.22 -14.88 -4.41
CA ALA A 56 0.11 -16.30 -4.74
C ALA A 56 -0.72 -16.57 -6.01
N ASP A 57 -1.91 -15.97 -6.12
CA ASP A 57 -2.79 -16.17 -7.27
C ASP A 57 -2.18 -15.57 -8.55
N LEU A 58 -1.60 -14.36 -8.46
CA LEU A 58 -0.94 -13.70 -9.60
C LEU A 58 0.24 -14.52 -10.11
N LEU A 59 1.03 -15.08 -9.20
CA LEU A 59 2.18 -15.90 -9.56
C LEU A 59 1.79 -17.29 -10.06
N TYR A 60 0.67 -17.83 -9.57
CA TYR A 60 0.08 -19.06 -10.10
C TYR A 60 -0.38 -18.86 -11.55
N ASP A 61 -1.10 -17.79 -11.84
CA ASP A 61 -1.56 -17.47 -13.19
C ASP A 61 -0.40 -17.15 -14.14
N ALA A 62 0.66 -16.52 -13.65
CA ALA A 62 1.86 -16.28 -14.42
C ALA A 62 2.65 -17.58 -14.74
N GLY A 63 2.55 -18.62 -13.88
CA GLY A 63 3.28 -19.87 -14.04
C GLY A 63 4.79 -19.65 -14.21
N ASP A 64 5.39 -20.31 -15.21
CA ASP A 64 6.81 -20.20 -15.55
C ASP A 64 7.13 -19.09 -16.57
N ALA A 65 6.23 -18.10 -16.71
CA ALA A 65 6.38 -16.99 -17.64
C ALA A 65 7.66 -16.18 -17.37
N LYS A 66 8.36 -15.83 -18.44
CA LYS A 66 9.57 -15.02 -18.38
C LYS A 66 9.22 -13.52 -18.29
N PRO A 67 10.14 -12.69 -17.79
CA PRO A 67 9.95 -11.25 -17.81
C PRO A 67 9.63 -10.74 -19.23
N GLY A 68 8.52 -9.98 -19.34
CA GLY A 68 8.07 -9.42 -20.61
C GLY A 68 7.07 -10.26 -21.40
N ASP A 69 6.78 -11.50 -20.97
CA ASP A 69 5.75 -12.33 -21.60
C ASP A 69 4.36 -11.65 -21.48
N GLU A 70 3.47 -12.01 -22.41
CA GLU A 70 2.14 -11.37 -22.54
C GLU A 70 1.28 -11.53 -21.30
N ILE A 71 1.42 -12.63 -20.57
CA ILE A 71 0.68 -12.87 -19.32
C ILE A 71 0.96 -11.76 -18.28
N TRP A 72 2.21 -11.28 -18.17
CA TRP A 72 2.54 -10.18 -17.25
C TRP A 72 1.84 -8.88 -17.60
N LYS A 73 1.66 -8.60 -18.89
CA LYS A 73 0.92 -7.42 -19.34
C LYS A 73 -0.56 -7.54 -18.99
N LYS A 74 -1.15 -8.73 -19.16
CA LYS A 74 -2.52 -9.02 -18.79
C LYS A 74 -2.74 -8.84 -17.29
N LEU A 75 -1.94 -9.50 -16.46
CA LEU A 75 -2.02 -9.38 -15.00
C LEU A 75 -1.80 -7.93 -14.53
N ALA A 76 -0.82 -7.23 -15.12
CA ALA A 76 -0.61 -5.82 -14.83
C ALA A 76 -1.83 -4.96 -15.15
N ALA A 77 -2.53 -5.23 -16.27
CA ALA A 77 -3.72 -4.49 -16.67
C ALA A 77 -4.91 -4.76 -15.72
N GLU A 78 -5.10 -6.00 -15.28
CA GLU A 78 -6.14 -6.40 -14.33
C GLU A 78 -5.94 -5.72 -12.96
N VAL A 79 -4.72 -5.80 -12.41
CA VAL A 79 -4.42 -5.12 -11.14
C VAL A 79 -4.52 -3.60 -11.29
N MET A 80 -4.01 -3.04 -12.40
CA MET A 80 -4.08 -1.60 -12.64
C MET A 80 -5.51 -1.10 -12.78
N ALA A 81 -6.44 -1.89 -13.30
CA ALA A 81 -7.86 -1.51 -13.36
C ALA A 81 -8.43 -1.28 -11.94
N ASN A 82 -8.07 -2.14 -10.97
CA ASN A 82 -8.45 -1.95 -9.57
C ASN A 82 -7.79 -0.72 -8.95
N VAL A 83 -6.49 -0.53 -9.20
CA VAL A 83 -5.74 0.64 -8.71
C VAL A 83 -6.35 1.94 -9.23
N LEU A 84 -6.77 1.98 -10.51
CA LEU A 84 -7.44 3.13 -11.11
C LEU A 84 -8.81 3.41 -10.49
N SER A 85 -9.59 2.37 -10.21
CA SER A 85 -10.92 2.53 -9.58
C SER A 85 -10.84 3.18 -8.21
N GLN A 86 -9.72 3.03 -7.52
CA GLN A 86 -9.42 3.60 -6.20
C GLN A 86 -8.54 4.86 -6.29
N HIS A 87 -8.54 5.57 -7.42
CA HIS A 87 -7.73 6.78 -7.60
C HIS A 87 -6.26 6.57 -7.25
N TYR A 88 -5.70 5.41 -7.64
CA TYR A 88 -4.33 4.96 -7.33
C TYR A 88 -4.04 4.78 -5.83
N PHE A 89 -5.06 4.73 -4.98
CA PHE A 89 -4.87 4.72 -3.51
C PHE A 89 -4.00 5.89 -3.02
N THR A 90 -3.82 6.94 -3.82
CA THR A 90 -2.84 7.99 -3.56
C THR A 90 -3.49 9.36 -3.60
N GLU A 91 -3.22 10.15 -2.59
CA GLU A 91 -3.59 11.55 -2.50
C GLU A 91 -2.35 12.43 -2.50
N PHE A 92 -2.39 13.54 -3.25
CA PHE A 92 -1.32 14.51 -3.34
C PHE A 92 -1.86 15.91 -3.02
N TRP A 93 -1.15 16.68 -2.18
CA TRP A 93 -1.62 17.99 -1.73
C TRP A 93 -0.57 19.07 -1.87
N HIS A 94 -1.03 20.27 -2.15
CA HIS A 94 -0.28 21.52 -2.07
C HIS A 94 -1.10 22.54 -1.27
N ASN A 95 -0.54 23.05 -0.17
CA ASN A 95 -1.22 24.02 0.70
C ASN A 95 -2.63 23.57 1.14
N GLY A 96 -2.80 22.30 1.47
CA GLY A 96 -4.09 21.75 1.90
C GLY A 96 -5.09 21.47 0.78
N GLN A 97 -4.76 21.76 -0.47
CA GLN A 97 -5.60 21.47 -1.62
C GLN A 97 -5.13 20.22 -2.33
N LYS A 98 -6.06 19.33 -2.69
CA LYS A 98 -5.74 18.13 -3.47
C LYS A 98 -5.32 18.51 -4.88
N VAL A 99 -4.17 18.02 -5.31
CA VAL A 99 -3.71 18.07 -6.69
C VAL A 99 -4.15 16.80 -7.39
N LYS A 100 -4.81 16.94 -8.52
CA LYS A 100 -5.36 15.80 -9.27
C LYS A 100 -4.28 15.06 -10.06
N PHE A 101 -4.46 13.78 -10.18
CA PHE A 101 -3.72 12.93 -11.11
C PHE A 101 -4.48 12.79 -12.44
N LEU A 102 -3.77 12.40 -13.50
CA LEU A 102 -4.43 11.94 -14.73
C LEU A 102 -5.11 10.59 -14.50
N ASN A 103 -6.18 10.33 -15.23
CA ASN A 103 -6.97 9.10 -15.11
C ASN A 103 -6.27 7.85 -15.68
N ARG A 104 -5.04 7.99 -16.20
CA ARG A 104 -4.26 6.86 -16.74
C ARG A 104 -2.80 7.02 -16.35
N PRO A 105 -2.13 5.93 -15.94
CA PRO A 105 -0.69 5.95 -15.73
C PRO A 105 0.02 6.14 -17.08
N THR A 106 1.19 6.76 -17.06
CA THR A 106 2.02 6.92 -18.26
C THR A 106 2.57 5.56 -18.72
N THR A 107 2.99 4.75 -17.76
CA THR A 107 3.47 3.39 -17.96
C THR A 107 3.09 2.56 -16.76
N TYR A 108 2.89 1.25 -16.97
CA TYR A 108 2.75 0.28 -15.90
C TYR A 108 3.22 -1.09 -16.35
N GLY A 109 3.55 -1.95 -15.40
CA GLY A 109 3.95 -3.32 -15.65
C GLY A 109 4.03 -4.13 -14.37
N MET A 110 4.01 -5.44 -14.52
CA MET A 110 4.16 -6.39 -13.42
C MET A 110 5.29 -7.35 -13.69
N ALA A 111 5.93 -7.80 -12.62
CA ALA A 111 7.02 -8.76 -12.67
C ALA A 111 7.01 -9.62 -11.40
N ARG A 112 7.73 -10.74 -11.46
CA ARG A 112 8.04 -11.59 -10.31
C ARG A 112 9.36 -11.14 -9.67
N ASP A 113 9.39 -11.12 -8.36
CA ASP A 113 10.59 -10.94 -7.54
C ASP A 113 10.58 -12.03 -6.44
N GLY A 114 11.23 -13.15 -6.68
CA GLY A 114 11.15 -14.33 -5.83
C GLY A 114 9.72 -14.89 -5.76
N HIS A 115 9.14 -14.90 -4.57
CA HIS A 115 7.75 -15.31 -4.30
C HIS A 115 6.76 -14.15 -4.23
N GLN A 116 7.14 -12.98 -4.72
CA GLN A 116 6.35 -11.76 -4.66
C GLN A 116 6.04 -11.22 -6.06
N ALA A 117 4.84 -10.71 -6.23
CA ALA A 117 4.44 -9.94 -7.40
C ALA A 117 4.78 -8.46 -7.17
N VAL A 118 5.33 -7.82 -8.19
CA VAL A 118 5.74 -6.41 -8.14
C VAL A 118 5.06 -5.64 -9.24
N LEU A 119 4.22 -4.67 -8.85
CA LEU A 119 3.61 -3.70 -9.75
C LEU A 119 4.48 -2.44 -9.80
N THR A 120 4.82 -1.98 -10.99
CA THR A 120 5.48 -0.68 -11.22
C THR A 120 4.62 0.18 -12.11
N PHE A 121 4.47 1.48 -11.80
CA PHE A 121 3.73 2.41 -12.64
C PHE A 121 4.16 3.84 -12.41
N ILE A 122 3.92 4.70 -13.40
CA ILE A 122 4.09 6.15 -13.27
C ILE A 122 2.72 6.80 -13.19
N LEU A 123 2.50 7.49 -12.09
CA LEU A 123 1.29 8.20 -11.71
C LEU A 123 1.48 9.70 -12.03
N PRO A 124 0.98 10.21 -13.17
CA PRO A 124 1.22 11.58 -13.58
C PRO A 124 0.23 12.54 -12.90
N LEU A 125 0.73 13.69 -12.47
CA LEU A 125 -0.12 14.81 -12.06
C LEU A 125 -0.89 15.37 -13.27
N ALA A 126 -2.14 15.75 -13.08
CA ALA A 126 -2.94 16.38 -14.13
C ALA A 126 -2.32 17.71 -14.62
N GLN A 127 -1.65 18.40 -13.71
CA GLN A 127 -0.85 19.58 -13.99
C GLN A 127 0.45 19.50 -13.19
N PRO A 128 1.62 19.63 -13.82
CA PRO A 128 2.89 19.71 -13.12
C PRO A 128 2.89 20.85 -12.10
N GLN A 129 3.57 20.66 -10.98
CA GLN A 129 3.60 21.59 -9.86
C GLN A 129 5.00 22.20 -9.70
N PRO A 130 5.11 23.53 -9.51
CA PRO A 130 6.41 24.20 -9.37
C PRO A 130 7.15 23.74 -8.10
N LEU A 131 8.47 23.61 -8.15
CA LEU A 131 9.29 23.14 -7.02
C LEU A 131 9.78 24.29 -6.12
N ALA A 132 10.24 25.39 -6.72
CA ALA A 132 10.94 26.44 -5.98
C ALA A 132 10.12 27.03 -4.84
N GLY A 133 10.65 26.95 -3.62
CA GLY A 133 10.02 27.49 -2.41
C GLY A 133 8.72 26.80 -1.99
N LYS A 134 8.44 25.59 -2.51
CA LYS A 134 7.15 24.91 -2.28
C LYS A 134 7.30 23.70 -1.35
N LYS A 135 6.17 23.37 -0.72
CA LYS A 135 5.99 22.17 0.10
C LYS A 135 4.81 21.37 -0.45
N TYR A 136 5.02 20.09 -0.65
CA TYR A 136 4.00 19.13 -1.05
C TYR A 136 3.91 18.02 -0.04
N THR A 137 2.73 17.42 0.07
CA THR A 137 2.55 16.18 0.84
C THR A 137 1.78 15.18 0.00
N PHE A 138 2.06 13.90 0.20
CA PHE A 138 1.28 12.83 -0.37
C PHE A 138 1.21 11.64 0.57
N ALA A 139 0.18 10.83 0.42
CA ALA A 139 0.02 9.57 1.13
C ALA A 139 -0.62 8.55 0.20
N THR A 140 -0.23 7.29 0.36
CA THR A 140 -0.80 6.14 -0.34
C THR A 140 -1.39 5.21 0.68
N PHE A 141 -2.68 4.88 0.55
CA PHE A 141 -3.41 4.06 1.51
C PHE A 141 -4.69 3.48 0.91
N ASP A 142 -5.06 2.31 1.35
CA ASP A 142 -6.40 1.77 1.13
C ASP A 142 -7.37 2.38 2.16
N PRO A 143 -8.44 3.09 1.74
CA PRO A 143 -9.38 3.72 2.68
C PRO A 143 -9.98 2.75 3.70
N SER A 144 -10.19 1.49 3.32
CA SER A 144 -10.73 0.46 4.20
C SER A 144 -9.72 -0.14 5.17
N TYR A 145 -8.42 0.09 4.95
CA TYR A 145 -7.32 -0.59 5.66
C TYR A 145 -7.31 -2.12 5.46
N TYR A 146 -7.94 -2.61 4.41
CA TYR A 146 -7.82 -4.01 4.02
C TYR A 146 -6.38 -4.32 3.59
N VAL A 147 -5.72 -3.36 2.95
CA VAL A 147 -4.33 -3.40 2.53
C VAL A 147 -3.51 -2.40 3.34
N ASP A 148 -2.50 -2.89 4.07
CA ASP A 148 -1.46 -2.01 4.63
C ASP A 148 -0.42 -1.67 3.56
N MET A 149 -0.24 -0.37 3.33
CA MET A 149 0.66 0.16 2.31
C MET A 149 1.72 1.02 3.00
N SER A 150 2.96 0.53 3.06
CA SER A 150 3.99 1.17 3.87
C SER A 150 5.36 1.26 3.19
N TYR A 151 6.13 2.27 3.58
CA TYR A 151 7.56 2.41 3.32
C TYR A 151 8.30 1.81 4.51
N ALA A 152 9.24 0.91 4.26
CA ALA A 152 10.05 0.32 5.33
C ALA A 152 11.05 1.33 5.92
N GLU A 153 11.53 2.24 5.08
CA GLU A 153 12.54 3.24 5.43
C GLU A 153 12.30 4.55 4.67
N ASP A 154 12.79 5.67 5.23
CA ASP A 154 12.70 6.99 4.58
C ASP A 154 13.33 7.01 3.17
N ARG A 155 14.40 6.22 2.97
CA ARG A 155 15.08 6.10 1.67
C ARG A 155 14.27 5.36 0.59
N ASP A 156 13.14 4.76 0.93
CA ASP A 156 12.22 4.18 -0.04
C ASP A 156 11.45 5.25 -0.82
N VAL A 157 11.55 6.51 -0.38
CA VAL A 157 11.07 7.66 -1.14
C VAL A 157 12.26 8.48 -1.60
N THR A 158 12.37 8.68 -2.92
CA THR A 158 13.57 9.28 -3.52
C THR A 158 13.26 10.47 -4.41
N LEU A 159 14.25 11.35 -4.53
CA LEU A 159 14.30 12.48 -5.46
C LEU A 159 15.24 12.16 -6.62
N PRO A 160 14.97 12.69 -7.83
CA PRO A 160 15.99 12.76 -8.87
C PRO A 160 17.29 13.39 -8.35
N ALA A 161 18.43 12.88 -8.81
CA ALA A 161 19.74 13.34 -8.32
C ALA A 161 19.94 14.86 -8.39
N ALA A 162 19.40 15.51 -9.43
CA ALA A 162 19.48 16.96 -9.61
C ALA A 162 18.77 17.75 -8.49
N LEU A 163 17.78 17.15 -7.83
CA LEU A 163 16.97 17.82 -6.80
C LEU A 163 17.48 17.58 -5.37
N GLN A 164 18.34 16.59 -5.14
CA GLN A 164 18.77 16.19 -3.79
C GLN A 164 19.49 17.29 -3.00
N LYS A 165 20.10 18.28 -3.70
CA LYS A 165 20.79 19.39 -3.04
C LYS A 165 19.87 20.52 -2.59
N ARG A 166 18.67 20.63 -3.17
CA ARG A 166 17.73 21.73 -2.91
C ARG A 166 16.38 21.31 -2.39
N CYS A 167 16.08 20.01 -2.43
CA CYS A 167 14.85 19.46 -1.91
C CYS A 167 15.15 18.41 -0.83
N SER A 168 14.23 18.29 0.11
CA SER A 168 14.27 17.28 1.16
C SER A 168 12.97 16.46 1.15
N ILE A 169 13.07 15.22 1.60
CA ILE A 169 11.95 14.33 1.86
C ILE A 169 11.95 13.99 3.34
N ALA A 170 10.76 13.87 3.90
CA ALA A 170 10.50 13.28 5.21
C ALA A 170 9.29 12.38 5.13
N VAL A 171 9.37 11.18 5.68
CA VAL A 171 8.27 10.24 5.83
C VAL A 171 7.82 10.26 7.29
N HIS A 172 6.56 10.57 7.52
CA HIS A 172 5.96 10.56 8.85
C HIS A 172 5.03 9.36 8.98
N THR A 173 5.35 8.46 9.91
CA THR A 173 4.47 7.34 10.27
C THR A 173 3.55 7.78 11.41
N PRO A 174 2.23 7.76 11.24
CA PRO A 174 1.29 8.14 12.28
C PRO A 174 1.31 7.12 13.42
N LYS A 175 0.81 7.54 14.56
CA LYS A 175 0.51 6.66 15.69
C LYS A 175 -0.99 6.71 15.94
N PRO A 176 -1.77 5.78 15.38
CA PRO A 176 -3.19 5.69 15.63
C PRO A 176 -3.49 5.55 17.13
N SER A 177 -4.68 5.98 17.56
CA SER A 177 -5.12 5.79 18.94
C SER A 177 -5.36 4.30 19.24
N ASP A 178 -5.32 3.92 20.51
CA ASP A 178 -5.65 2.55 20.93
C ASP A 178 -7.08 2.17 20.51
N GLU A 179 -8.01 3.11 20.47
CA GLU A 179 -9.37 2.92 20.00
C GLU A 179 -9.39 2.57 18.50
N THR A 180 -8.65 3.32 17.67
CA THR A 180 -8.51 3.05 16.24
C THR A 180 -7.85 1.69 15.98
N LEU A 181 -6.80 1.34 16.74
CA LEU A 181 -6.13 0.05 16.65
C LEU A 181 -7.08 -1.10 17.02
N ASN A 182 -7.78 -0.98 18.13
CA ASN A 182 -8.74 -1.98 18.59
C ASN A 182 -9.90 -2.14 17.60
N PHE A 183 -10.38 -1.05 17.02
CA PHE A 183 -11.41 -1.10 15.98
C PHE A 183 -10.92 -1.86 14.74
N ALA A 184 -9.72 -1.54 14.23
CA ALA A 184 -9.15 -2.23 13.07
C ALA A 184 -8.95 -3.72 13.32
N ILE A 185 -8.48 -4.12 14.52
CA ILE A 185 -8.30 -5.51 14.90
C ILE A 185 -9.65 -6.26 15.02
N ALA A 186 -10.72 -5.56 15.39
CA ALA A 186 -12.04 -6.17 15.62
C ALA A 186 -12.86 -6.35 14.33
N LEU A 187 -12.49 -5.71 13.21
CA LEU A 187 -13.17 -5.90 11.93
C LEU A 187 -12.98 -7.33 11.43
N ASP A 188 -14.04 -7.97 10.96
CA ASP A 188 -13.92 -9.26 10.26
C ASP A 188 -13.48 -9.03 8.80
N LYS A 189 -12.99 -10.07 8.15
CA LYS A 189 -12.50 -10.04 6.76
C LYS A 189 -13.56 -9.57 5.75
N ASP A 190 -14.82 -9.76 6.07
CA ASP A 190 -15.96 -9.37 5.23
C ASP A 190 -16.59 -8.03 5.66
N ASP A 191 -16.05 -7.39 6.73
CA ASP A 191 -16.54 -6.12 7.22
C ASP A 191 -15.82 -4.95 6.54
N ALA A 192 -16.59 -3.96 6.11
CA ALA A 192 -16.03 -2.69 5.65
C ALA A 192 -16.23 -1.63 6.75
N PRO A 193 -15.21 -0.87 7.11
CA PRO A 193 -15.40 0.27 8.01
C PRO A 193 -16.33 1.30 7.38
N PRO A 194 -17.02 2.13 8.16
CA PRO A 194 -17.77 3.28 7.64
C PRO A 194 -16.87 4.15 6.74
N GLU A 195 -17.36 4.52 5.55
CA GLU A 195 -16.57 5.29 4.56
C GLU A 195 -16.06 6.62 5.13
N ASP A 196 -16.86 7.29 5.96
CA ASP A 196 -16.52 8.56 6.59
C ASP A 196 -15.43 8.43 7.68
N MET A 197 -15.14 7.22 8.14
CA MET A 197 -14.05 6.95 9.08
C MET A 197 -12.67 7.12 8.44
N GLU A 198 -12.55 6.95 7.12
CA GLU A 198 -11.28 6.92 6.39
C GLU A 198 -10.21 6.13 7.18
N LEU A 199 -10.54 4.89 7.58
CA LEU A 199 -9.74 4.09 8.52
C LEU A 199 -8.28 4.00 8.08
N GLY A 200 -8.04 3.62 6.84
CA GLY A 200 -6.68 3.46 6.30
C GLY A 200 -5.86 4.74 6.32
N LYS A 201 -6.50 5.90 6.21
CA LYS A 201 -5.81 7.20 6.29
C LYS A 201 -5.21 7.46 7.67
N GLN A 202 -5.79 6.89 8.73
CA GLN A 202 -5.28 7.02 10.09
C GLN A 202 -3.98 6.23 10.30
N PHE A 203 -3.73 5.22 9.46
CA PHE A 203 -2.49 4.42 9.44
C PHE A 203 -1.51 4.89 8.38
N ALA A 204 -1.95 5.71 7.42
CA ALA A 204 -1.18 6.09 6.25
C ALA A 204 0.07 6.92 6.58
N GLN A 205 1.22 6.49 6.09
CA GLN A 205 2.43 7.30 6.13
C GLN A 205 2.28 8.52 5.24
N GLN A 206 2.63 9.69 5.78
CA GLN A 206 2.61 10.94 5.04
C GLN A 206 4.02 11.32 4.61
N VAL A 207 4.21 11.45 3.31
CA VAL A 207 5.46 11.97 2.73
C VAL A 207 5.36 13.47 2.56
N THR A 208 6.37 14.18 3.04
CA THR A 208 6.55 15.62 2.82
C THR A 208 7.75 15.86 1.91
N VAL A 209 7.54 16.62 0.84
CA VAL A 209 8.59 17.12 -0.07
C VAL A 209 8.68 18.63 0.11
N LYS A 210 9.88 19.14 0.41
CA LYS A 210 10.14 20.57 0.57
C LYS A 210 11.33 20.97 -0.27
N CYS A 211 11.16 21.96 -1.15
CA CYS A 211 12.22 22.52 -1.99
C CYS A 211 12.52 23.98 -1.61
N GLN A 212 13.78 24.38 -1.78
CA GLN A 212 14.24 25.77 -1.63
C GLN A 212 14.06 26.54 -2.93
#